data_66349e236697f49d6b6db2cbb3a0c3d9
#
_entry.id   66349e236697f49d6b6db2cbb3a0c3d9
#
_cell.length_a   1.000
_cell.length_b   1.000
_cell.length_c   1.000
_cell.angle_alpha   90.00
_cell.angle_beta   90.00
_cell.angle_gamma   90.00
#
_symmetry.space_group_name_H-M   'P 1'
#
loop_
_entity.id
_entity.type
_entity.pdbx_description
1 polymer ?
#
loop_
_entity_poly.entity_id
_entity_poly.type
_entity_poly.pdbx_seq_one_letter_code
_entity_poly.pdbx_strand_id
1 'polypeptide(L)'
;PPIVLSSNFSFEGFGKKRRYDYTRSGNPTRDLLGEALAELEGGAGGVVTATGMAAITLVLSLLEPGQRLVVPHDAYGGSWRLFNALAKKGAFELVTIDFTCPRQLAAALDPAPAIVWIETPSNPLLRITDLRFVAEAAKRVGALVVVDNTFLSPALQTPIDFGADLVVHSTTKYING
;
A
#
# COMPACT_ATOMS: atom_id res chain seq x y z
N PRO A 1 -0.75 21.70 12.65
CA PRO A 1 -2.11 22.05 12.27
C PRO A 1 -3.10 21.74 13.39
N PRO A 2 -4.25 22.44 13.48
CA PRO A 2 -5.26 22.17 14.50
C PRO A 2 -5.96 20.84 14.24
N ILE A 3 -6.45 20.20 15.32
CA ILE A 3 -7.33 19.03 15.22
C ILE A 3 -8.76 19.54 14.99
N VAL A 4 -9.37 19.15 13.88
CA VAL A 4 -10.73 19.54 13.51
C VAL A 4 -11.70 18.43 13.94
N LEU A 5 -12.50 18.71 14.98
CA LEU A 5 -13.47 17.79 15.56
C LEU A 5 -14.88 17.95 15.01
N SER A 6 -15.11 18.88 14.07
CA SER A 6 -16.42 19.10 13.48
C SER A 6 -16.93 17.89 12.72
N SER A 7 -18.21 17.53 12.94
CA SER A 7 -18.89 16.50 12.15
C SER A 7 -19.41 17.04 10.82
N ASN A 8 -19.88 18.29 10.81
CA ASN A 8 -20.47 18.97 9.65
C ASN A 8 -19.69 20.25 9.36
N PHE A 9 -19.75 20.69 8.10
CA PHE A 9 -19.10 21.89 7.62
C PHE A 9 -20.12 22.82 6.94
N SER A 10 -19.84 24.12 6.90
CA SER A 10 -20.70 25.12 6.30
C SER A 10 -20.73 24.98 4.78
N PHE A 11 -21.90 25.20 4.21
CA PHE A 11 -22.12 25.28 2.76
C PHE A 11 -22.02 26.73 2.29
N GLU A 12 -21.76 26.94 1.00
CA GLU A 12 -21.84 28.26 0.36
C GLU A 12 -23.29 28.72 0.16
N GLY A 13 -24.20 27.74 0.00
CA GLY A 13 -25.62 27.94 -0.21
C GLY A 13 -26.35 26.61 -0.22
N PHE A 14 -27.64 26.62 -0.42
CA PHE A 14 -28.46 25.40 -0.46
C PHE A 14 -27.94 24.44 -1.53
N GLY A 15 -27.53 23.22 -1.12
CA GLY A 15 -26.99 22.20 -1.99
C GLY A 15 -25.57 22.47 -2.54
N LYS A 16 -24.92 23.60 -2.17
CA LYS A 16 -23.57 23.96 -2.63
C LYS A 16 -22.56 23.74 -1.51
N LYS A 17 -21.95 22.56 -1.50
CA LYS A 17 -20.89 22.24 -0.54
C LYS A 17 -19.59 23.01 -0.84
N ARG A 18 -18.82 23.30 0.22
CA ARG A 18 -17.41 23.71 0.13
C ARG A 18 -16.51 22.48 -0.08
N ARG A 19 -15.21 22.61 0.18
CA ARG A 19 -14.27 21.47 0.16
C ARG A 19 -14.75 20.31 1.05
N TYR A 20 -15.31 20.62 2.22
CA TYR A 20 -15.87 19.64 3.16
C TYR A 20 -17.37 19.88 3.38
N ASP A 21 -18.09 18.81 3.60
CA ASP A 21 -19.52 18.80 3.98
C ASP A 21 -19.73 17.98 5.27
N TYR A 22 -19.18 16.80 5.33
CA TYR A 22 -19.34 15.88 6.44
C TYR A 22 -18.04 15.10 6.70
N THR A 23 -17.65 14.94 7.97
CA THR A 23 -16.33 14.42 8.37
C THR A 23 -16.02 13.01 7.88
N ARG A 24 -17.03 12.17 7.65
CA ARG A 24 -16.83 10.82 7.10
C ARG A 24 -16.35 10.87 5.64
N SER A 25 -16.89 11.77 4.84
CA SER A 25 -16.50 11.96 3.44
C SER A 25 -15.18 12.73 3.28
N GLY A 26 -14.90 13.70 4.18
CA GLY A 26 -13.68 14.49 4.17
C GLY A 26 -13.48 15.24 5.48
N ASN A 27 -12.25 15.31 5.98
CA ASN A 27 -11.91 16.06 7.19
C ASN A 27 -10.52 16.70 7.03
N PRO A 28 -10.34 18.00 7.36
CA PRO A 28 -9.06 18.68 7.19
C PRO A 28 -7.89 17.98 7.87
N THR A 29 -8.06 17.47 9.08
CA THR A 29 -6.98 16.80 9.83
C THR A 29 -6.56 15.50 9.16
N ARG A 30 -7.52 14.70 8.68
CA ARG A 30 -7.24 13.44 7.99
C ARG A 30 -6.59 13.69 6.63
N ASP A 31 -7.08 14.67 5.89
CA ASP A 31 -6.57 15.00 4.57
C ASP A 31 -5.13 15.52 4.64
N LEU A 32 -4.84 16.39 5.63
CA LEU A 32 -3.48 16.89 5.87
C LEU A 32 -2.48 15.75 6.15
N LEU A 33 -2.88 14.70 6.88
CA LEU A 33 -2.02 13.54 7.08
C LEU A 33 -1.77 12.80 5.76
N GLY A 34 -2.82 12.58 4.98
CA GLY A 34 -2.70 11.93 3.67
C GLY A 34 -1.83 12.74 2.70
N GLU A 35 -2.04 14.05 2.64
CA GLU A 35 -1.27 14.98 1.80
C GLU A 35 0.21 15.00 2.22
N ALA A 36 0.50 15.08 3.53
CA ALA A 36 1.88 15.09 4.04
C ALA A 36 2.62 13.78 3.75
N LEU A 37 1.98 12.63 3.92
CA LEU A 37 2.60 11.35 3.61
C LEU A 37 2.82 11.17 2.10
N ALA A 38 1.88 11.64 1.28
CA ALA A 38 2.03 11.63 -0.17
C ALA A 38 3.20 12.51 -0.62
N GLU A 39 3.34 13.71 -0.05
CA GLU A 39 4.46 14.61 -0.34
C GLU A 39 5.81 13.98 0.03
N LEU A 40 5.90 13.35 1.21
CA LEU A 40 7.12 12.69 1.67
C LEU A 40 7.52 11.48 0.80
N GLU A 41 6.55 10.75 0.25
CA GLU A 41 6.80 9.60 -0.64
C GLU A 41 6.95 10.00 -2.13
N GLY A 42 6.71 11.26 -2.48
CA GLY A 42 6.66 11.71 -3.88
C GLY A 42 5.41 11.25 -4.63
N GLY A 43 4.34 10.91 -3.90
CA GLY A 43 3.09 10.40 -4.47
C GLY A 43 2.09 11.50 -4.84
N ALA A 44 1.11 11.16 -5.66
CA ALA A 44 0.06 12.09 -6.12
C ALA A 44 -1.03 12.37 -5.08
N GLY A 45 -1.15 11.55 -4.03
CA GLY A 45 -2.13 11.69 -2.97
C GLY A 45 -2.09 10.53 -1.98
N GLY A 46 -2.75 10.68 -0.84
CA GLY A 46 -2.78 9.68 0.21
C GLY A 46 -4.19 9.40 0.74
N VAL A 47 -4.46 8.14 1.06
CA VAL A 47 -5.68 7.67 1.70
C VAL A 47 -5.36 7.22 3.12
N VAL A 48 -5.98 7.84 4.11
CA VAL A 48 -5.81 7.50 5.52
C VAL A 48 -6.89 6.51 5.95
N THR A 49 -6.47 5.40 6.53
CA THR A 49 -7.34 4.36 7.09
C THR A 49 -7.15 4.24 8.60
N ALA A 50 -8.03 3.50 9.27
CA ALA A 50 -7.98 3.35 10.73
C ALA A 50 -6.74 2.56 11.23
N THR A 51 -6.16 1.71 10.40
CA THR A 51 -4.99 0.87 10.74
C THR A 51 -4.18 0.55 9.47
N GLY A 52 -2.89 0.17 9.63
CA GLY A 52 -2.10 -0.36 8.52
C GLY A 52 -2.73 -1.60 7.87
N MET A 53 -3.35 -2.49 8.66
CA MET A 53 -4.08 -3.65 8.12
C MET A 53 -5.29 -3.23 7.27
N ALA A 54 -5.98 -2.14 7.62
CA ALA A 54 -7.06 -1.59 6.81
C ALA A 54 -6.54 -1.00 5.49
N ALA A 55 -5.36 -0.37 5.51
CA ALA A 55 -4.70 0.09 4.29
C ALA A 55 -4.34 -1.08 3.36
N ILE A 56 -3.76 -2.16 3.90
CA ILE A 56 -3.48 -3.39 3.14
C ILE A 56 -4.77 -3.95 2.54
N THR A 57 -5.85 -4.07 3.34
CA THR A 57 -7.14 -4.58 2.88
C THR A 57 -7.72 -3.72 1.74
N LEU A 58 -7.56 -2.40 1.83
CA LEU A 58 -7.99 -1.48 0.77
C LEU A 58 -7.25 -1.75 -0.55
N VAL A 59 -5.92 -1.96 -0.50
CA VAL A 59 -5.15 -2.33 -1.69
C VAL A 59 -5.60 -3.67 -2.25
N LEU A 60 -5.83 -4.67 -1.40
CA LEU A 60 -6.31 -5.98 -1.85
C LEU A 60 -7.70 -5.95 -2.48
N SER A 61 -8.51 -4.93 -2.19
CA SER A 61 -9.81 -4.75 -2.84
C SER A 61 -9.73 -4.35 -4.33
N LEU A 62 -8.53 -4.08 -4.84
CA LEU A 62 -8.27 -3.88 -6.27
C LEU A 62 -8.20 -5.21 -7.03
N LEU A 63 -8.09 -6.34 -6.32
CA LEU A 63 -8.01 -7.67 -6.93
C LEU A 63 -9.40 -8.26 -7.15
N GLU A 64 -9.57 -8.86 -8.32
CA GLU A 64 -10.75 -9.62 -8.69
C GLU A 64 -10.50 -11.14 -8.56
N PRO A 65 -11.54 -11.97 -8.38
CA PRO A 65 -11.40 -13.42 -8.39
C PRO A 65 -10.69 -13.95 -9.66
N GLY A 66 -9.71 -14.83 -9.46
CA GLY A 66 -8.88 -15.37 -10.52
C GLY A 66 -7.65 -14.54 -10.87
N GLN A 67 -7.53 -13.31 -10.37
CA GLN A 67 -6.28 -12.56 -10.51
C GLN A 67 -5.23 -13.05 -9.50
N ARG A 68 -3.96 -12.77 -9.81
CA ARG A 68 -2.82 -13.23 -9.00
C ARG A 68 -2.21 -12.09 -8.18
N LEU A 69 -1.92 -12.39 -6.91
CA LEU A 69 -1.13 -11.59 -5.99
C LEU A 69 0.19 -12.30 -5.72
N VAL A 70 1.31 -11.67 -6.09
CA VAL A 70 2.67 -12.16 -5.77
C VAL A 70 3.17 -11.43 -4.53
N VAL A 71 3.62 -12.19 -3.51
CA VAL A 71 4.05 -11.65 -2.21
C VAL A 71 5.37 -12.27 -1.74
N PRO A 72 6.15 -11.62 -0.86
CA PRO A 72 7.32 -12.23 -0.27
C PRO A 72 6.93 -13.36 0.69
N HIS A 73 7.75 -14.41 0.74
CA HIS A 73 7.53 -15.55 1.63
C HIS A 73 7.72 -15.21 3.11
N ASP A 74 8.42 -14.12 3.40
CA ASP A 74 8.73 -13.58 4.72
C ASP A 74 8.06 -12.23 4.99
N ALA A 75 6.86 -12.01 4.40
CA ALA A 75 6.04 -10.84 4.69
C ALA A 75 5.64 -10.77 6.17
N TYR A 76 5.36 -9.55 6.63
CA TYR A 76 4.80 -9.33 7.96
C TYR A 76 3.66 -10.32 8.27
N GLY A 77 3.73 -10.96 9.44
CA GLY A 77 2.81 -12.06 9.77
C GLY A 77 1.32 -11.68 9.74
N GLY A 78 0.97 -10.40 9.98
CA GLY A 78 -0.40 -9.89 9.82
C GLY A 78 -0.83 -9.89 8.35
N SER A 79 0.01 -9.37 7.48
CA SER A 79 -0.21 -9.34 6.02
C SER A 79 -0.30 -10.75 5.46
N TRP A 80 0.63 -11.61 5.83
CA TRP A 80 0.66 -13.00 5.39
C TRP A 80 -0.62 -13.76 5.76
N ARG A 81 -1.10 -13.61 7.02
CA ARG A 81 -2.38 -14.21 7.46
C ARG A 81 -3.57 -13.69 6.66
N LEU A 82 -3.60 -12.39 6.39
CA LEU A 82 -4.67 -11.77 5.60
C LEU A 82 -4.68 -12.29 4.16
N PHE A 83 -3.51 -12.30 3.49
CA PHE A 83 -3.36 -12.81 2.12
C PHE A 83 -3.87 -14.25 2.01
N ASN A 84 -3.42 -15.13 2.92
CA ASN A 84 -3.84 -16.53 2.92
C ASN A 84 -5.34 -16.70 3.22
N ALA A 85 -5.88 -15.92 4.15
CA ALA A 85 -7.30 -16.01 4.50
C ALA A 85 -8.20 -15.60 3.34
N LEU A 86 -7.85 -14.55 2.59
CA LEU A 86 -8.60 -14.09 1.44
C LEU A 86 -8.43 -15.03 0.23
N ALA A 87 -7.21 -15.51 -0.03
CA ALA A 87 -6.95 -16.47 -1.09
C ALA A 87 -7.74 -17.79 -0.88
N LYS A 88 -7.78 -18.29 0.36
CA LYS A 88 -8.61 -19.48 0.72
C LYS A 88 -10.10 -19.27 0.49
N LYS A 89 -10.59 -18.03 0.51
CA LYS A 89 -11.97 -17.68 0.18
C LYS A 89 -12.19 -17.47 -1.32
N GLY A 90 -11.16 -17.63 -2.15
CA GLY A 90 -11.25 -17.44 -3.59
C GLY A 90 -11.23 -15.98 -4.06
N ALA A 91 -10.80 -15.04 -3.20
CA ALA A 91 -10.73 -13.64 -3.57
C ALA A 91 -9.66 -13.37 -4.65
N PHE A 92 -8.57 -14.13 -4.64
CA PHE A 92 -7.48 -14.09 -5.63
C PHE A 92 -6.60 -15.33 -5.50
N GLU A 93 -5.71 -15.56 -6.47
CA GLU A 93 -4.64 -16.56 -6.41
C GLU A 93 -3.41 -15.96 -5.71
N LEU A 94 -2.92 -16.62 -4.65
CA LEU A 94 -1.74 -16.18 -3.89
C LEU A 94 -0.51 -16.94 -4.35
N VAL A 95 0.53 -16.21 -4.77
CA VAL A 95 1.84 -16.74 -5.13
C VAL A 95 2.89 -16.17 -4.18
N THR A 96 3.59 -17.05 -3.48
CA THR A 96 4.59 -16.68 -2.47
C THR A 96 5.99 -17.01 -2.98
N ILE A 97 6.90 -16.03 -2.99
CA ILE A 97 8.26 -16.20 -3.53
C ILE A 97 9.33 -15.59 -2.64
N ASP A 98 10.58 -15.98 -2.90
CA ASP A 98 11.77 -15.25 -2.43
C ASP A 98 12.14 -14.21 -3.50
N PHE A 99 11.93 -12.93 -3.23
CA PHE A 99 12.28 -11.85 -4.15
C PHE A 99 13.77 -11.67 -4.39
N THR A 100 14.62 -12.27 -3.54
CA THR A 100 16.06 -12.29 -3.77
C THR A 100 16.48 -13.35 -4.79
N CYS A 101 15.54 -14.19 -5.26
CA CYS A 101 15.77 -15.24 -6.26
C CYS A 101 15.18 -14.82 -7.63
N PRO A 102 16.00 -14.40 -8.62
CA PRO A 102 15.52 -13.96 -9.92
C PRO A 102 14.70 -15.01 -10.69
N ARG A 103 15.01 -16.30 -10.50
CA ARG A 103 14.27 -17.40 -11.13
C ARG A 103 12.85 -17.52 -10.58
N GLN A 104 12.68 -17.37 -9.26
CA GLN A 104 11.33 -17.38 -8.66
C GLN A 104 10.51 -16.16 -9.10
N LEU A 105 11.14 -14.99 -9.16
CA LEU A 105 10.49 -13.79 -9.67
C LEU A 105 10.03 -14.00 -11.12
N ALA A 106 10.91 -14.46 -12.02
CA ALA A 106 10.56 -14.69 -13.41
C ALA A 106 9.40 -15.68 -13.56
N ALA A 107 9.40 -16.78 -12.81
CA ALA A 107 8.32 -17.76 -12.82
C ALA A 107 7.00 -17.21 -12.24
N ALA A 108 7.05 -16.33 -11.25
CA ALA A 108 5.87 -15.72 -10.65
C ALA A 108 5.20 -14.66 -11.56
N LEU A 109 5.97 -14.10 -12.50
CA LEU A 109 5.47 -13.12 -13.48
C LEU A 109 4.82 -13.77 -14.72
N ASP A 110 4.84 -15.10 -14.84
CA ASP A 110 4.19 -15.85 -15.90
C ASP A 110 3.28 -16.94 -15.32
N PRO A 111 1.94 -16.87 -15.50
CA PRO A 111 1.18 -15.76 -16.11
C PRO A 111 1.22 -14.47 -15.27
N ALA A 112 1.04 -13.34 -15.95
CA ALA A 112 1.14 -12.01 -15.36
C ALA A 112 0.26 -11.83 -14.13
N PRO A 113 0.80 -11.40 -12.96
CA PRO A 113 0.00 -11.07 -11.79
C PRO A 113 -0.67 -9.71 -11.95
N ALA A 114 -1.76 -9.48 -11.21
CA ALA A 114 -2.36 -8.14 -11.12
C ALA A 114 -1.57 -7.24 -10.17
N ILE A 115 -1.07 -7.80 -9.05
CA ILE A 115 -0.29 -7.07 -8.04
C ILE A 115 0.97 -7.85 -7.68
N VAL A 116 2.09 -7.13 -7.61
CA VAL A 116 3.33 -7.55 -6.95
C VAL A 116 3.48 -6.74 -5.66
N TRP A 117 3.36 -7.41 -4.52
CA TRP A 117 3.50 -6.82 -3.19
C TRP A 117 4.91 -7.03 -2.66
N ILE A 118 5.60 -5.95 -2.31
CA ILE A 118 6.96 -5.98 -1.79
C ILE A 118 6.96 -5.43 -0.37
N GLU A 119 7.74 -6.05 0.51
CA GLU A 119 8.09 -5.56 1.83
C GLU A 119 9.61 -5.59 1.96
N THR A 120 10.24 -4.45 2.18
CA THR A 120 11.71 -4.39 2.29
C THR A 120 12.15 -3.21 3.18
N PRO A 121 13.00 -3.47 4.20
CA PRO A 121 13.40 -4.79 4.69
C PRO A 121 12.22 -5.63 5.17
N SER A 122 12.28 -6.94 5.03
CA SER A 122 11.24 -7.86 5.49
C SER A 122 11.21 -7.99 7.02
N ASN A 123 10.08 -8.41 7.60
CA ASN A 123 9.96 -8.65 9.04
C ASN A 123 9.61 -10.12 9.33
N PRO A 124 10.42 -10.89 10.09
CA PRO A 124 11.51 -10.40 10.96
C PRO A 124 12.92 -10.53 10.40
N LEU A 125 13.09 -11.06 9.19
CA LEU A 125 14.42 -11.49 8.71
C LEU A 125 15.27 -10.33 8.18
N LEU A 126 14.72 -9.13 8.02
CA LEU A 126 15.41 -7.94 7.50
C LEU A 126 16.07 -8.17 6.13
N ARG A 127 15.49 -9.02 5.30
CA ARG A 127 15.98 -9.25 3.95
C ARG A 127 15.69 -8.04 3.08
N ILE A 128 16.65 -7.72 2.24
CA ILE A 128 16.57 -6.59 1.32
C ILE A 128 16.17 -7.10 -0.06
N THR A 129 15.12 -6.50 -0.60
CA THR A 129 14.69 -6.68 -1.99
C THR A 129 15.12 -5.48 -2.82
N ASP A 130 15.73 -5.72 -3.98
CA ASP A 130 16.00 -4.66 -4.96
C ASP A 130 14.69 -4.18 -5.58
N LEU A 131 14.19 -3.05 -5.07
CA LEU A 131 12.90 -2.47 -5.48
C LEU A 131 12.88 -2.15 -6.97
N ARG A 132 13.94 -1.54 -7.51
CA ARG A 132 13.99 -1.14 -8.92
C ARG A 132 13.94 -2.36 -9.83
N PHE A 133 14.74 -3.37 -9.54
CA PHE A 133 14.77 -4.60 -10.31
C PHE A 133 13.40 -5.30 -10.34
N VAL A 134 12.75 -5.43 -9.19
CA VAL A 134 11.43 -6.08 -9.09
C VAL A 134 10.35 -5.23 -9.74
N ALA A 135 10.34 -3.90 -9.51
CA ALA A 135 9.36 -3.00 -10.09
C ALA A 135 9.44 -2.98 -11.63
N GLU A 136 10.65 -2.89 -12.19
CA GLU A 136 10.83 -2.95 -13.65
C GLU A 136 10.36 -4.28 -14.23
N ALA A 137 10.63 -5.39 -13.55
CA ALA A 137 10.17 -6.71 -13.99
C ALA A 137 8.63 -6.81 -13.96
N ALA A 138 7.99 -6.36 -12.89
CA ALA A 138 6.54 -6.36 -12.71
C ALA A 138 5.84 -5.47 -13.76
N LYS A 139 6.37 -4.27 -13.99
CA LYS A 139 5.82 -3.32 -14.97
C LYS A 139 5.88 -3.83 -16.42
N ARG A 140 6.89 -4.60 -16.78
CA ARG A 140 6.97 -5.22 -18.11
C ARG A 140 5.79 -6.15 -18.42
N VAL A 141 5.17 -6.73 -17.41
CA VAL A 141 4.00 -7.61 -17.53
C VAL A 141 2.68 -6.91 -17.17
N GLY A 142 2.72 -5.60 -16.89
CA GLY A 142 1.53 -4.81 -16.57
C GLY A 142 1.01 -4.95 -15.14
N ALA A 143 1.80 -5.51 -14.21
CA ALA A 143 1.42 -5.64 -12.82
C ALA A 143 1.56 -4.32 -12.05
N LEU A 144 0.63 -4.05 -11.14
CA LEU A 144 0.78 -2.97 -10.14
C LEU A 144 1.84 -3.37 -9.11
N VAL A 145 2.71 -2.42 -8.79
CA VAL A 145 3.77 -2.59 -7.78
C VAL A 145 3.34 -1.89 -6.50
N VAL A 146 3.18 -2.65 -5.44
CA VAL A 146 2.82 -2.15 -4.11
C VAL A 146 3.98 -2.41 -3.15
N VAL A 147 4.37 -1.39 -2.40
CA VAL A 147 5.47 -1.51 -1.42
C VAL A 147 4.96 -1.15 -0.03
N ASP A 148 5.11 -2.06 0.91
CA ASP A 148 4.99 -1.76 2.33
C ASP A 148 6.31 -1.14 2.83
N ASN A 149 6.31 0.19 2.99
CA ASN A 149 7.48 0.97 3.40
C ASN A 149 7.46 1.31 4.91
N THR A 150 6.74 0.52 5.69
CA THR A 150 6.56 0.77 7.13
C THR A 150 7.88 0.82 7.87
N PHE A 151 8.87 -0.02 7.51
CA PHE A 151 10.14 -0.10 8.25
C PHE A 151 11.10 1.05 7.96
N LEU A 152 11.31 1.40 6.70
CA LEU A 152 12.25 2.47 6.36
C LEU A 152 11.63 3.86 6.47
N SER A 153 10.33 3.95 6.27
CA SER A 153 9.62 5.22 6.14
C SER A 153 10.17 6.11 5.00
N PRO A 154 9.52 7.21 4.64
CA PRO A 154 10.03 8.11 3.61
C PRO A 154 11.37 8.77 3.99
N ALA A 155 11.78 8.67 5.25
CA ALA A 155 13.08 9.22 5.69
C ALA A 155 14.29 8.47 5.13
N LEU A 156 14.14 7.17 4.85
CA LEU A 156 15.24 6.31 4.40
C LEU A 156 14.99 5.70 3.02
N GLN A 157 13.74 5.63 2.57
CA GLN A 157 13.37 5.04 1.29
C GLN A 157 12.08 5.65 0.76
N THR A 158 12.06 6.03 -0.52
CA THR A 158 10.91 6.53 -1.27
C THR A 158 10.60 5.55 -2.41
N PRO A 159 9.78 4.50 -2.20
CA PRO A 159 9.56 3.44 -3.19
C PRO A 159 9.00 3.94 -4.53
N ILE A 160 8.30 5.08 -4.57
CA ILE A 160 7.82 5.71 -5.81
C ILE A 160 9.00 6.00 -6.76
N ASP A 161 10.14 6.47 -6.25
CA ASP A 161 11.35 6.74 -7.04
C ASP A 161 11.97 5.47 -7.66
N PHE A 162 11.64 4.31 -7.11
CA PHE A 162 12.07 3.01 -7.60
C PHE A 162 11.04 2.31 -8.48
N GLY A 163 9.90 2.96 -8.70
CA GLY A 163 8.87 2.46 -9.62
C GLY A 163 7.65 1.83 -8.95
N ALA A 164 7.46 1.98 -7.63
CA ALA A 164 6.21 1.59 -6.99
C ALA A 164 5.05 2.46 -7.50
N ASP A 165 3.88 1.85 -7.63
CA ASP A 165 2.63 2.53 -7.95
C ASP A 165 1.85 2.92 -6.69
N LEU A 166 1.96 2.11 -5.64
CA LEU A 166 1.32 2.33 -4.34
C LEU A 166 2.33 2.07 -3.21
N VAL A 167 2.28 2.91 -2.19
CA VAL A 167 3.06 2.72 -0.96
C VAL A 167 2.13 2.62 0.24
N VAL A 168 2.36 1.65 1.09
CA VAL A 168 1.57 1.41 2.30
C VAL A 168 2.42 1.65 3.54
N HIS A 169 1.82 2.28 4.54
CA HIS A 169 2.43 2.53 5.83
C HIS A 169 1.52 2.12 6.99
N SER A 170 2.08 1.47 7.98
CA SER A 170 1.55 1.47 9.34
C SER A 170 2.23 2.59 10.12
N THR A 171 1.56 3.73 10.30
CA THR A 171 2.12 4.89 11.02
C THR A 171 2.42 4.59 12.49
N THR A 172 1.92 3.47 13.02
CA THR A 172 2.19 2.94 14.37
C THR A 172 3.70 2.77 14.66
N LYS A 173 4.52 2.61 13.59
CA LYS A 173 5.96 2.36 13.70
C LYS A 173 6.73 3.69 13.65
N TYR A 174 7.69 3.80 12.74
CA TYR A 174 8.64 4.92 12.74
C TYR A 174 8.07 6.27 12.35
N ILE A 175 6.93 6.34 11.64
CA ILE A 175 6.29 7.62 11.30
C ILE A 175 5.73 8.31 12.54
N ASN A 176 5.24 7.57 13.52
CA ASN A 176 4.75 8.14 14.79
C ASN A 176 5.85 8.33 15.86
N GLY A 177 7.02 7.76 15.65
CA GLY A 177 8.15 7.81 16.58
C GLY A 177 8.12 6.77 17.67
#